data_e9b1fd0dbafd73b3a786b14448434c77
#
_entry.id   e9b1fd0dbafd73b3a786b14448434c77
#
_cell.length_a   1.000
_cell.length_b   1.000
_cell.length_c   1.000
_cell.angle_alpha   90.00
_cell.angle_beta   90.00
_cell.angle_gamma   90.00
#
_symmetry.space_group_name_H-M   'P 1'
#
loop_
_entity.id
_entity.type
_entity.pdbx_description
1 polymer ?
#
loop_
_entity_poly.entity_id
_entity_poly.type
_entity_poly.pdbx_seq_one_letter_code
_entity_poly.pdbx_strand_id
1 'polypeptide(L)'
;MPVAQAQELDLADFGVLVLGASIRYGRHQREVQRFISQHHAALNRQPSVFFSVNAVARKPEKRSLHTNPYVKRFLHGLAWQPQHVAILAGKIDYPRYGFFDKHMIRFIMHLTGGPTDMRSTTEFTDWAQVQALGQHIAEQAEKRAAGSDAFSAAPNGRNLAKP
;
A
#
# COMPACT_ATOMS: atom_id res chain seq x y z
N MET A 1 0.91 -9.97 -6.46
CA MET A 1 -0.18 -10.96 -6.49
C MET A 1 -1.46 -10.39 -5.90
N PRO A 2 -2.67 -10.84 -6.25
CA PRO A 2 -3.91 -10.45 -5.59
C PRO A 2 -3.95 -10.89 -4.12
N VAL A 3 -4.54 -10.07 -3.24
CA VAL A 3 -4.67 -10.37 -1.80
C VAL A 3 -5.39 -11.71 -1.52
N ALA A 4 -6.36 -12.06 -2.38
CA ALA A 4 -7.06 -13.34 -2.26
C ALA A 4 -6.14 -14.58 -2.38
N GLN A 5 -5.05 -14.46 -3.13
CA GLN A 5 -4.06 -15.53 -3.32
C GLN A 5 -2.97 -15.53 -2.22
N ALA A 6 -2.88 -14.46 -1.44
CA ALA A 6 -1.89 -14.31 -0.38
C ALA A 6 -2.37 -14.83 0.99
N GLN A 7 -3.58 -15.33 1.07
CA GLN A 7 -4.21 -15.78 2.32
C GLN A 7 -3.46 -16.95 3.01
N GLU A 8 -2.84 -17.80 2.22
CA GLU A 8 -2.17 -19.03 2.68
C GLU A 8 -0.64 -18.88 2.80
N LEU A 9 -0.10 -17.70 2.49
CA LEU A 9 1.34 -17.46 2.56
C LEU A 9 1.80 -17.30 4.01
N ASP A 10 2.94 -17.91 4.34
CA ASP A 10 3.66 -17.54 5.55
C ASP A 10 4.36 -16.19 5.30
N LEU A 11 3.83 -15.16 5.92
CA LEU A 11 4.38 -13.81 5.75
C LEU A 11 5.76 -13.65 6.40
N ALA A 12 6.18 -14.59 7.27
CA ALA A 12 7.50 -14.57 7.88
C ALA A 12 8.64 -14.84 6.88
N ASP A 13 8.33 -15.50 5.77
CA ASP A 13 9.31 -15.79 4.70
C ASP A 13 9.77 -14.56 3.91
N PHE A 14 9.10 -13.42 4.10
CA PHE A 14 9.38 -12.22 3.32
C PHE A 14 10.12 -11.16 4.13
N GLY A 15 11.11 -10.53 3.53
CA GLY A 15 11.89 -9.46 4.17
C GLY A 15 11.10 -8.15 4.36
N VAL A 16 10.24 -7.80 3.43
CA VAL A 16 9.37 -6.61 3.46
C VAL A 16 7.98 -6.97 2.93
N LEU A 17 6.96 -6.48 3.62
CA LEU A 17 5.57 -6.67 3.22
C LEU A 17 5.01 -5.40 2.59
N VAL A 18 4.60 -5.48 1.34
CA VAL A 18 4.04 -4.35 0.61
C VAL A 18 2.58 -4.62 0.27
N LEU A 19 1.69 -3.82 0.83
CA LEU A 19 0.25 -3.96 0.61
C LEU A 19 -0.29 -2.76 -0.15
N GLY A 20 -0.79 -3.02 -1.36
CA GLY A 20 -1.40 -2.01 -2.21
C GLY A 20 -2.92 -2.12 -2.27
N ALA A 21 -3.62 -1.00 -2.24
CA ALA A 21 -5.06 -0.98 -2.39
C ALA A 21 -5.55 0.24 -3.18
N SER A 22 -6.57 0.04 -4.02
CA SER A 22 -7.26 1.13 -4.68
C SER A 22 -8.56 1.50 -3.96
N ILE A 23 -8.99 2.74 -4.14
CA ILE A 23 -10.29 3.21 -3.66
C ILE A 23 -11.33 3.05 -4.77
N ARG A 24 -12.43 2.37 -4.45
CA ARG A 24 -13.66 2.33 -5.25
C ARG A 24 -14.83 2.82 -4.41
N TYR A 25 -15.65 3.70 -4.96
CA TYR A 25 -16.82 4.28 -4.27
C TYR A 25 -16.50 4.83 -2.87
N GLY A 26 -15.35 5.51 -2.73
CA GLY A 26 -14.94 6.14 -1.48
C GLY A 26 -14.42 5.19 -0.39
N ARG A 27 -14.15 3.92 -0.71
CA ARG A 27 -13.67 2.90 0.24
C ARG A 27 -12.59 2.03 -0.37
N HIS A 28 -11.67 1.54 0.46
CA HIS A 28 -10.79 0.44 0.10
C HIS A 28 -11.57 -0.88 0.08
N GLN A 29 -11.07 -1.84 -0.66
CA GLN A 29 -11.72 -3.14 -0.83
C GLN A 29 -11.78 -3.90 0.50
N ARG A 30 -12.88 -4.60 0.75
CA ARG A 30 -13.09 -5.37 2.00
C ARG A 30 -12.12 -6.53 2.14
N GLU A 31 -11.68 -7.11 1.02
CA GLU A 31 -10.69 -8.18 1.00
C GLU A 31 -9.35 -7.74 1.60
N VAL A 32 -8.91 -6.51 1.30
CA VAL A 32 -7.69 -5.93 1.88
C VAL A 32 -7.85 -5.75 3.38
N GLN A 33 -8.99 -5.23 3.84
CA GLN A 33 -9.26 -5.05 5.26
C GLN A 33 -9.29 -6.39 6.00
N ARG A 34 -9.91 -7.42 5.41
CA ARG A 34 -9.95 -8.78 5.98
C ARG A 34 -8.55 -9.36 6.08
N PHE A 35 -7.75 -9.28 5.01
CA PHE A 35 -6.37 -9.74 5.01
C PHE A 35 -5.55 -9.08 6.12
N ILE A 36 -5.64 -7.75 6.26
CA ILE A 36 -4.94 -7.03 7.33
C ILE A 36 -5.39 -7.52 8.70
N SER A 37 -6.69 -7.71 8.92
CA SER A 37 -7.23 -8.18 10.21
C SER A 37 -6.73 -9.59 10.56
N GLN A 38 -6.58 -10.46 9.58
CA GLN A 38 -6.09 -11.83 9.78
C GLN A 38 -4.57 -11.88 10.02
N HIS A 39 -3.81 -11.00 9.37
CA HIS A 39 -2.35 -11.04 9.37
C HIS A 39 -1.69 -9.87 10.11
N HIS A 40 -2.46 -9.09 10.90
CA HIS A 40 -1.96 -7.87 11.56
C HIS A 40 -0.73 -8.11 12.44
N ALA A 41 -0.64 -9.27 13.08
CA ALA A 41 0.50 -9.63 13.91
C ALA A 41 1.80 -9.77 13.10
N ALA A 42 1.75 -10.42 11.94
CA ALA A 42 2.89 -10.56 11.03
C ALA A 42 3.23 -9.20 10.39
N LEU A 43 2.23 -8.46 9.93
CA LEU A 43 2.38 -7.13 9.36
C LEU A 43 3.01 -6.11 10.32
N ASN A 44 2.78 -6.23 11.62
CA ASN A 44 3.39 -5.36 12.63
C ASN A 44 4.80 -5.77 13.04
N ARG A 45 5.19 -7.06 12.84
CA ARG A 45 6.53 -7.56 13.20
C ARG A 45 7.59 -7.27 12.15
N GLN A 46 7.19 -7.03 10.92
CA GLN A 46 8.10 -6.90 9.78
C GLN A 46 8.02 -5.50 9.17
N PRO A 47 9.08 -5.07 8.47
CA PRO A 47 9.00 -3.88 7.66
C PRO A 47 7.81 -3.97 6.71
N SER A 48 6.88 -3.04 6.83
CA SER A 48 5.65 -3.07 6.06
C SER A 48 5.30 -1.70 5.49
N VAL A 49 4.87 -1.72 4.24
CA VAL A 49 4.53 -0.54 3.44
C VAL A 49 3.08 -0.66 2.97
N PHE A 50 2.33 0.40 3.13
CA PHE A 50 1.01 0.51 2.54
C PHE A 50 1.01 1.56 1.44
N PHE A 51 0.45 1.25 0.28
CA PHE A 51 0.17 2.30 -0.69
C PHE A 51 -1.30 2.29 -1.14
N SER A 52 -1.88 3.47 -1.24
CA SER A 52 -3.24 3.66 -1.71
C SER A 52 -3.26 4.36 -3.05
N VAL A 53 -3.93 3.76 -4.04
CA VAL A 53 -4.17 4.41 -5.33
C VAL A 53 -5.57 4.99 -5.35
N ASN A 54 -5.68 6.29 -5.55
CA ASN A 54 -6.97 6.94 -5.58
C ASN A 54 -7.00 8.24 -6.42
N ALA A 55 -8.16 8.52 -7.00
CA ALA A 55 -8.34 9.69 -7.88
C ALA A 55 -8.23 11.04 -7.15
N VAL A 56 -8.40 11.07 -5.83
CA VAL A 56 -8.29 12.31 -5.05
C VAL A 56 -6.83 12.76 -4.94
N ALA A 57 -5.90 11.80 -4.96
CA ALA A 57 -4.45 12.07 -4.93
C ALA A 57 -3.90 12.73 -6.21
N ARG A 58 -4.74 12.94 -7.26
CA ARG A 58 -4.36 13.81 -8.39
C ARG A 58 -4.08 15.24 -7.94
N LYS A 59 -4.67 15.66 -6.81
CA LYS A 59 -4.39 16.94 -6.17
C LYS A 59 -3.21 16.77 -5.21
N PRO A 60 -2.07 17.48 -5.39
CA PRO A 60 -0.87 17.31 -4.57
C PRO A 60 -1.13 17.43 -3.07
N GLU A 61 -2.00 18.36 -2.66
CA GLU A 61 -2.37 18.58 -1.27
C GLU A 61 -3.15 17.40 -0.65
N LYS A 62 -3.59 16.42 -1.45
CA LYS A 62 -4.29 15.20 -0.99
C LYS A 62 -3.40 13.95 -0.99
N ARG A 63 -2.09 14.12 -1.17
CA ARG A 63 -1.12 13.01 -1.21
C ARG A 63 -0.51 12.68 0.14
N SER A 64 -1.02 13.23 1.25
CA SER A 64 -0.55 12.91 2.60
C SER A 64 -1.62 12.21 3.44
N LEU A 65 -1.18 11.45 4.44
CA LEU A 65 -2.09 10.75 5.37
C LEU A 65 -3.02 11.71 6.10
N HIS A 66 -2.54 12.92 6.42
CA HIS A 66 -3.33 13.91 7.15
C HIS A 66 -4.42 14.55 6.29
N THR A 67 -4.18 14.67 4.99
CA THR A 67 -5.07 15.38 4.07
C THR A 67 -5.94 14.48 3.20
N ASN A 68 -5.62 13.17 3.13
CA ASN A 68 -6.44 12.21 2.40
C ASN A 68 -7.45 11.53 3.32
N PRO A 69 -8.75 11.87 3.23
CA PRO A 69 -9.75 11.42 4.19
C PRO A 69 -10.01 9.90 4.10
N TYR A 70 -9.81 9.31 2.93
CA TYR A 70 -10.07 7.89 2.70
C TYR A 70 -8.99 7.02 3.35
N VAL A 71 -7.73 7.38 3.15
CA VAL A 71 -6.59 6.65 3.73
C VAL A 71 -6.57 6.82 5.23
N LYS A 72 -6.79 8.05 5.73
CA LYS A 72 -6.89 8.34 7.16
C LYS A 72 -7.96 7.47 7.83
N ARG A 73 -9.19 7.44 7.27
CA ARG A 73 -10.29 6.63 7.81
C ARG A 73 -9.98 5.15 7.78
N PHE A 74 -9.36 4.67 6.69
CA PHE A 74 -9.03 3.26 6.54
C PHE A 74 -8.03 2.79 7.58
N LEU A 75 -6.90 3.48 7.72
CA LEU A 75 -5.84 3.09 8.65
C LEU A 75 -6.25 3.28 10.12
N HIS A 76 -7.06 4.28 10.44
CA HIS A 76 -7.54 4.50 11.81
C HIS A 76 -8.33 3.31 12.38
N GLY A 77 -9.01 2.55 11.54
CA GLY A 77 -9.83 1.39 11.94
C GLY A 77 -9.07 0.05 11.97
N LEU A 78 -7.74 0.05 11.76
CA LEU A 78 -6.95 -1.17 11.66
C LEU A 78 -6.01 -1.37 12.85
N ALA A 79 -5.86 -2.64 13.25
CA ALA A 79 -4.85 -3.05 14.24
C ALA A 79 -3.42 -3.05 13.69
N TRP A 80 -3.25 -2.79 12.40
CA TRP A 80 -1.97 -2.67 11.74
C TRP A 80 -1.65 -1.21 11.45
N GLN A 81 -0.43 -0.80 11.81
CA GLN A 81 0.10 0.52 11.52
C GLN A 81 1.35 0.36 10.64
N PRO A 82 1.24 0.58 9.32
CA PRO A 82 2.37 0.45 8.41
C PRO A 82 3.44 1.49 8.73
N GLN A 83 4.73 1.10 8.65
CA GLN A 83 5.84 2.02 8.89
C GLN A 83 5.97 3.08 7.79
N HIS A 84 5.50 2.78 6.58
CA HIS A 84 5.48 3.73 5.48
C HIS A 84 4.14 3.70 4.75
N VAL A 85 3.62 4.89 4.45
CA VAL A 85 2.37 5.05 3.71
C VAL A 85 2.60 5.93 2.49
N ALA A 86 2.34 5.41 1.30
CA ALA A 86 2.33 6.17 0.06
C ALA A 86 0.91 6.35 -0.47
N ILE A 87 0.60 7.55 -0.95
CA ILE A 87 -0.70 7.88 -1.51
C ILE A 87 -0.49 8.34 -2.94
N LEU A 88 -0.85 7.48 -3.87
CA LEU A 88 -0.59 7.64 -5.30
C LEU A 88 -1.85 8.04 -6.03
N ALA A 89 -1.72 8.92 -7.00
CA ALA A 89 -2.73 9.06 -8.04
C ALA A 89 -2.66 7.88 -8.99
N GLY A 90 -3.71 7.68 -9.75
CA GLY A 90 -3.76 6.64 -10.77
C GLY A 90 -4.34 7.17 -12.07
N LYS A 91 -4.55 6.28 -12.99
CA LYS A 91 -5.16 6.57 -14.29
C LYS A 91 -6.68 6.56 -14.21
N ILE A 92 -7.32 7.50 -14.88
CA ILE A 92 -8.75 7.46 -15.18
C ILE A 92 -8.88 7.08 -16.66
N ASP A 93 -9.46 5.90 -16.89
CA ASP A 93 -9.61 5.31 -18.22
C ASP A 93 -11.08 5.06 -18.49
N TYR A 94 -11.81 6.11 -18.86
CA TYR A 94 -13.25 6.04 -19.09
C TYR A 94 -13.69 4.94 -20.08
N PRO A 95 -12.98 4.70 -21.20
CA PRO A 95 -13.34 3.63 -22.13
C PRO A 95 -13.43 2.25 -21.50
N ARG A 96 -12.61 1.98 -20.48
CA ARG A 96 -12.54 0.67 -19.80
C ARG A 96 -13.55 0.48 -18.68
N TYR A 97 -14.26 1.54 -18.27
CA TYR A 97 -15.23 1.45 -17.20
C TYR A 97 -16.60 0.96 -17.72
N GLY A 98 -17.27 0.12 -16.94
CA GLY A 98 -18.66 -0.22 -17.15
C GLY A 98 -19.57 1.00 -17.07
N PHE A 99 -20.79 0.87 -17.55
CA PHE A 99 -21.75 1.98 -17.64
C PHE A 99 -21.91 2.74 -16.32
N PHE A 100 -22.17 2.04 -15.22
CA PHE A 100 -22.38 2.68 -13.91
C PHE A 100 -21.10 3.33 -13.37
N ASP A 101 -19.95 2.66 -13.46
CA ASP A 101 -18.67 3.20 -13.02
C ASP A 101 -18.31 4.47 -13.79
N LYS A 102 -18.54 4.47 -15.11
CA LYS A 102 -18.27 5.61 -15.99
C LYS A 102 -19.06 6.85 -15.58
N HIS A 103 -20.35 6.71 -15.32
CA HIS A 103 -21.20 7.83 -14.89
C HIS A 103 -20.88 8.30 -13.47
N MET A 104 -20.62 7.37 -12.55
CA MET A 104 -20.24 7.70 -11.18
C MET A 104 -18.91 8.45 -11.13
N ILE A 105 -17.89 7.98 -11.86
CA ILE A 105 -16.58 8.63 -11.90
C ILE A 105 -16.71 10.00 -12.56
N ARG A 106 -17.47 10.12 -13.66
CA ARG A 106 -17.75 11.41 -14.29
C ARG A 106 -18.38 12.40 -13.31
N PHE A 107 -19.37 11.98 -12.54
CA PHE A 107 -20.02 12.81 -11.55
C PHE A 107 -19.02 13.29 -10.46
N ILE A 108 -18.21 12.37 -9.93
CA ILE A 108 -17.15 12.72 -8.97
C ILE A 108 -16.15 13.71 -9.58
N MET A 109 -15.75 13.49 -10.83
CA MET A 109 -14.80 14.37 -11.53
C MET A 109 -15.43 15.74 -11.77
N HIS A 110 -16.69 15.81 -12.14
CA HIS A 110 -17.40 17.09 -12.29
C HIS A 110 -17.39 17.88 -10.98
N LEU A 111 -17.78 17.25 -9.85
CA LEU A 111 -17.80 17.91 -8.54
C LEU A 111 -16.41 18.33 -8.03
N THR A 112 -15.37 17.68 -8.50
CA THR A 112 -14.01 17.88 -7.97
C THR A 112 -13.04 18.54 -8.96
N GLY A 113 -13.57 19.04 -10.09
CA GLY A 113 -12.78 19.73 -11.12
C GLY A 113 -11.81 18.84 -11.87
N GLY A 114 -12.20 17.59 -12.14
CA GLY A 114 -11.41 16.64 -12.94
C GLY A 114 -11.96 16.45 -14.36
N PRO A 115 -11.33 15.59 -15.18
CA PRO A 115 -11.75 15.32 -16.54
C PRO A 115 -13.12 14.65 -16.59
N THR A 116 -14.02 15.14 -17.43
CA THR A 116 -15.40 14.64 -17.58
C THR A 116 -15.71 14.06 -18.95
N ASP A 117 -14.75 14.12 -19.88
CA ASP A 117 -14.89 13.50 -21.19
C ASP A 117 -14.81 11.97 -21.08
N MET A 118 -15.93 11.29 -21.32
CA MET A 118 -16.06 9.84 -21.18
C MET A 118 -15.34 9.03 -22.27
N ARG A 119 -14.70 9.69 -23.23
CA ARG A 119 -13.87 9.06 -24.26
C ARG A 119 -12.39 9.18 -23.95
N SER A 120 -12.02 9.99 -22.97
CA SER A 120 -10.64 10.28 -22.62
C SER A 120 -10.05 9.26 -21.66
N THR A 121 -8.73 9.14 -21.75
CA THR A 121 -7.88 8.48 -20.76
C THR A 121 -6.94 9.53 -20.20
N THR A 122 -6.92 9.70 -18.89
CA THR A 122 -6.06 10.69 -18.24
C THR A 122 -5.18 10.00 -17.20
N GLU A 123 -3.87 10.12 -17.36
CA GLU A 123 -2.86 9.61 -16.43
C GLU A 123 -2.51 10.70 -15.41
N PHE A 124 -2.68 10.40 -14.13
CA PHE A 124 -2.31 11.26 -13.01
C PHE A 124 -1.20 10.67 -12.14
N THR A 125 -0.72 9.50 -12.48
CA THR A 125 0.35 8.83 -11.72
C THR A 125 1.62 9.67 -11.80
N ASP A 126 2.14 10.00 -10.63
CA ASP A 126 3.46 10.58 -10.48
C ASP A 126 4.49 9.45 -10.42
N TRP A 127 5.09 9.17 -11.57
CA TRP A 127 6.05 8.07 -11.70
C TRP A 127 7.33 8.28 -10.90
N ALA A 128 7.72 9.53 -10.63
CA ALA A 128 8.84 9.81 -9.74
C ALA A 128 8.51 9.39 -8.29
N GLN A 129 7.27 9.63 -7.84
CA GLN A 129 6.80 9.15 -6.54
C GLN A 129 6.74 7.61 -6.47
N VAL A 130 6.34 6.95 -7.54
CA VAL A 130 6.34 5.48 -7.63
C VAL A 130 7.77 4.93 -7.56
N GLN A 131 8.69 5.55 -8.26
CA GLN A 131 10.11 5.18 -8.23
C GLN A 131 10.72 5.37 -6.84
N ALA A 132 10.46 6.50 -6.20
CA ALA A 132 10.91 6.76 -4.82
C ALA A 132 10.35 5.72 -3.82
N LEU A 133 9.09 5.32 -3.99
CA LEU A 133 8.52 4.23 -3.20
C LEU A 133 9.25 2.90 -3.44
N GLY A 134 9.55 2.57 -4.70
CA GLY A 134 10.32 1.37 -5.05
C GLY A 134 11.72 1.36 -4.42
N GLN A 135 12.43 2.49 -4.46
CA GLN A 135 13.73 2.66 -3.82
C GLN A 135 13.63 2.47 -2.30
N HIS A 136 12.64 3.10 -1.65
CA HIS A 136 12.42 2.92 -0.23
C HIS A 136 12.18 1.45 0.15
N ILE A 137 11.38 0.72 -0.63
CA ILE A 137 11.12 -0.71 -0.40
C ILE A 137 12.41 -1.53 -0.53
N ALA A 138 13.22 -1.26 -1.55
CA ALA A 138 14.50 -1.94 -1.76
C ALA A 138 15.45 -1.72 -0.58
N GLU A 139 15.61 -0.49 -0.10
CA GLU A 139 16.42 -0.17 1.08
C GLU A 139 15.95 -0.90 2.34
N GLN A 140 14.64 -1.04 2.56
CA GLN A 140 14.11 -1.80 3.70
C GLN A 140 14.43 -3.30 3.59
N ALA A 141 14.34 -3.85 2.36
CA ALA A 141 14.69 -5.24 2.11
C ALA A 141 16.19 -5.52 2.37
N GLU A 142 17.07 -4.65 1.90
CA GLU A 142 18.52 -4.75 2.13
C GLU A 142 18.88 -4.66 3.62
N LYS A 143 18.30 -3.70 4.35
CA LYS A 143 18.51 -3.56 5.80
C LYS A 143 18.08 -4.81 6.56
N ARG A 144 16.98 -5.44 6.14
CA ARG A 144 16.48 -6.67 6.76
C ARG A 144 17.40 -7.85 6.48
N ALA A 145 17.89 -8.00 5.25
CA ALA A 145 18.84 -9.05 4.87
C ALA A 145 20.14 -8.93 5.69
N ALA A 146 20.74 -7.72 5.74
CA ALA A 146 21.94 -7.47 6.52
C ALA A 146 21.78 -7.73 8.02
N GLY A 147 20.60 -7.41 8.59
CA GLY A 147 20.31 -7.68 10.00
C GLY A 147 20.14 -9.17 10.30
N SER A 148 19.61 -9.96 9.36
CA SER A 148 19.50 -11.41 9.48
C SER A 148 20.85 -12.09 9.46
N ASP A 149 21.76 -11.67 8.58
CA ASP A 149 23.10 -12.23 8.47
C ASP A 149 23.95 -11.94 9.71
N ALA A 150 23.81 -10.74 10.28
CA ALA A 150 24.51 -10.36 11.51
C ALA A 150 24.07 -11.20 12.72
N PHE A 151 22.79 -11.58 12.80
CA PHE A 151 22.27 -12.45 13.86
C PHE A 151 22.73 -13.90 13.69
N SER A 152 22.81 -14.40 12.46
CA SER A 152 23.29 -15.76 12.15
C SER A 152 24.81 -15.92 12.37
N ALA A 153 25.58 -14.84 12.26
CA ALA A 153 27.03 -14.84 12.41
C ALA A 153 27.52 -14.69 13.86
N ALA A 154 26.61 -14.50 14.83
CA ALA A 154 26.99 -14.40 16.25
C ALA A 154 27.54 -15.75 16.76
N PRO A 155 28.79 -15.84 17.24
CA PRO A 155 29.37 -17.10 17.70
C PRO A 155 28.57 -17.63 18.88
N ASN A 156 28.21 -18.91 18.80
CA ASN A 156 27.53 -19.67 19.85
C ASN A 156 28.49 -19.74 21.06
N GLY A 157 28.35 -18.82 21.98
CA GLY A 157 29.11 -18.77 23.22
C GLY A 157 28.70 -19.89 24.18
N ARG A 158 29.02 -21.14 23.82
CA ARG A 158 29.12 -22.22 24.80
C ARG A 158 30.57 -22.40 25.18
N ASN A 159 30.99 -21.67 26.17
CA ASN A 159 32.12 -22.08 26.93
C ASN A 159 31.67 -22.36 28.38
N LEU A 160 31.24 -23.59 28.60
CA LEU A 160 31.08 -24.16 29.93
C LEU A 160 32.46 -24.58 30.42
N ALA A 161 33.12 -23.71 31.13
CA ALA A 161 34.20 -24.14 32.02
C ALA A 161 33.55 -24.74 33.28
N LYS A 162 33.82 -26.00 33.55
CA LYS A 162 33.72 -26.61 34.87
C LYS A 162 35.13 -26.60 35.49
N PRO A 163 35.22 -26.47 36.78
CA PRO A 163 36.03 -27.39 37.56
C PRO A 163 35.18 -28.46 38.18
#